data_d4a2ffd0205a62eed69ab5d2191d9591
#
_entry.id   d4a2ffd0205a62eed69ab5d2191d9591
#
_cell.length_a   1.000
_cell.length_b   1.000
_cell.length_c   1.000
_cell.angle_alpha   90.00
_cell.angle_beta   90.00
_cell.angle_gamma   90.00
#
_symmetry.space_group_name_H-M   'P 1'
#
loop_
_entity.id
_entity.type
_entity.pdbx_description
1 polymer ?
#
loop_
_entity_poly.entity_id
_entity_poly.type
_entity_poly.pdbx_seq_one_letter_code
_entity_poly.pdbx_strand_id
1 'polypeptide(L)'
;DDANRALMGSNMQRQAVPLVKTEAPYVGTGMEENVARDSGEALISNISGKVEEVSGDEITVKEDGTNKKHRFDVLKFKRSNQATSWNQKPLVKVGTKVKPGDVLADGPSTQGGELALGKNLLVGYMPWDGYNFEDSIVISERLVKEDILTSVHIAEHEIEARDTKLGEEEITRDIPNVAEEVLMDLDEMGIVRIGAEVSPGDYLVGKVTPKGETELTPEERLLRAIFGEKAREVRDTSLR
;
A
#
# COMPACT_ATOMS: atom_id res chain seq x y z
N ASP A 1 -7.09 21.37 -29.79
CA ASP A 1 -5.81 21.47 -30.45
C ASP A 1 -4.72 20.74 -29.69
N ASP A 2 -3.59 20.41 -30.32
CA ASP A 2 -2.52 19.58 -29.77
C ASP A 2 -1.89 20.18 -28.51
N ALA A 3 -1.66 21.48 -28.46
CA ALA A 3 -0.99 22.12 -27.33
C ALA A 3 -1.79 21.98 -26.04
N ASN A 4 -3.09 22.20 -26.10
CA ASN A 4 -3.98 22.07 -24.95
C ASN A 4 -4.10 20.62 -24.49
N ARG A 5 -4.14 19.67 -25.42
CA ARG A 5 -4.20 18.24 -25.12
C ARG A 5 -2.86 17.70 -24.60
N ALA A 6 -1.74 18.18 -25.09
CA ALA A 6 -0.41 17.85 -24.56
C ALA A 6 -0.23 18.34 -23.12
N LEU A 7 -0.74 19.53 -22.79
CA LEU A 7 -0.74 20.03 -21.40
C LEU A 7 -1.54 19.11 -20.47
N MET A 8 -2.74 18.70 -20.89
CA MET A 8 -3.58 17.78 -20.11
C MET A 8 -2.90 16.43 -19.95
N GLY A 9 -2.31 15.86 -21.00
CA GLY A 9 -1.55 14.62 -20.95
C GLY A 9 -0.34 14.70 -20.01
N SER A 10 0.41 15.78 -20.07
CA SER A 10 1.55 16.02 -19.15
C SER A 10 1.10 16.09 -17.70
N ASN A 11 -0.01 16.75 -17.42
CA ASN A 11 -0.57 16.81 -16.08
C ASN A 11 -1.05 15.44 -15.58
N MET A 12 -1.70 14.65 -16.45
CA MET A 12 -2.20 13.32 -16.11
C MET A 12 -1.06 12.30 -15.86
N GLN A 13 0.08 12.40 -16.54
CA GLN A 13 1.26 11.58 -16.25
C GLN A 13 1.70 11.68 -14.78
N ARG A 14 1.63 12.90 -14.20
CA ARG A 14 2.01 13.13 -12.81
C ARG A 14 1.02 12.56 -11.79
N GLN A 15 -0.14 12.11 -12.23
CA GLN A 15 -1.19 11.50 -11.42
C GLN A 15 -1.28 9.98 -11.62
N ALA A 16 -0.37 9.41 -12.41
CA ALA A 16 -0.36 7.98 -12.69
C ALA A 16 -0.11 7.17 -11.41
N VAL A 17 -0.97 6.19 -11.16
CA VAL A 17 -0.86 5.29 -10.01
C VAL A 17 0.07 4.13 -10.37
N PRO A 18 1.03 3.76 -9.52
CA PRO A 18 1.87 2.58 -9.73
C PRO A 18 1.02 1.31 -9.80
N LEU A 19 1.16 0.56 -10.89
CA LEU A 19 0.46 -0.70 -11.10
C LEU A 19 1.27 -1.88 -10.55
N VAL A 20 0.60 -2.98 -10.24
CA VAL A 20 1.25 -4.25 -9.83
C VAL A 20 2.19 -4.76 -10.92
N LYS A 21 1.75 -4.66 -12.20
CA LYS A 21 2.54 -5.00 -13.37
C LYS A 21 2.46 -3.86 -14.36
N THR A 22 3.55 -3.14 -14.57
CA THR A 22 3.65 -2.07 -15.56
C THR A 22 4.26 -2.58 -16.87
N GLU A 23 4.13 -1.79 -17.92
CA GLU A 23 4.77 -2.04 -19.21
C GLU A 23 5.42 -0.76 -19.71
N ALA A 24 6.64 -0.89 -20.24
CA ALA A 24 7.29 0.20 -20.92
C ALA A 24 6.51 0.61 -22.18
N PRO A 25 6.42 1.90 -22.49
CA PRO A 25 5.67 2.36 -23.66
C PRO A 25 6.34 1.91 -24.95
N TYR A 26 5.55 1.51 -25.96
CA TYR A 26 6.07 1.20 -27.29
C TYR A 26 6.59 2.43 -28.02
N VAL A 27 6.06 3.59 -27.73
CA VAL A 27 6.48 4.88 -28.26
C VAL A 27 6.83 5.79 -27.11
N GLY A 28 8.08 6.19 -27.05
CA GLY A 28 8.63 7.03 -25.99
C GLY A 28 9.23 8.33 -26.52
N THR A 29 9.75 9.13 -25.62
CA THR A 29 10.39 10.42 -25.88
C THR A 29 11.93 10.32 -25.87
N GLY A 30 12.48 9.20 -25.39
CA GLY A 30 13.90 8.99 -25.13
C GLY A 30 14.35 9.50 -23.74
N MET A 31 13.45 10.02 -22.93
CA MET A 31 13.73 10.48 -21.57
C MET A 31 13.44 9.42 -20.51
N GLU A 32 12.73 8.35 -20.85
CA GLU A 32 12.17 7.37 -19.93
C GLU A 32 13.25 6.70 -19.07
N GLU A 33 14.37 6.34 -19.66
CA GLU A 33 15.50 5.73 -18.94
C GLU A 33 16.15 6.73 -17.97
N ASN A 34 16.37 7.95 -18.41
CA ASN A 34 16.94 9.00 -17.57
C ASN A 34 16.05 9.35 -16.40
N VAL A 35 14.74 9.47 -16.63
CA VAL A 35 13.76 9.75 -15.59
C VAL A 35 13.71 8.62 -14.57
N ALA A 36 13.68 7.35 -15.01
CA ALA A 36 13.68 6.21 -14.12
C ALA A 36 14.93 6.14 -13.24
N ARG A 37 16.10 6.46 -13.83
CA ARG A 37 17.37 6.49 -13.11
C ARG A 37 17.43 7.64 -12.10
N ASP A 38 17.08 8.83 -12.53
CA ASP A 38 17.25 10.06 -11.74
C ASP A 38 16.17 10.23 -10.66
N SER A 39 15.04 9.54 -10.78
CA SER A 39 13.99 9.54 -9.77
C SER A 39 14.39 8.88 -8.44
N GLY A 40 15.41 7.99 -8.48
CA GLY A 40 15.84 7.20 -7.33
C GLY A 40 14.88 6.07 -6.94
N GLU A 41 13.86 5.80 -7.74
CA GLU A 41 12.92 4.69 -7.50
C GLU A 41 13.49 3.33 -7.91
N ALA A 42 14.29 3.29 -8.96
CA ALA A 42 15.05 2.12 -9.36
C ALA A 42 16.32 1.99 -8.51
N LEU A 43 16.66 0.76 -8.13
CA LEU A 43 17.90 0.47 -7.42
C LEU A 43 19.05 0.37 -8.42
N ILE A 44 20.05 1.24 -8.28
CA ILE A 44 21.16 1.36 -9.22
C ILE A 44 22.47 0.97 -8.54
N SER A 45 23.33 0.26 -9.28
CA SER A 45 24.68 -0.04 -8.81
C SER A 45 25.56 1.21 -8.85
N ASN A 46 26.29 1.44 -7.78
CA ASN A 46 27.34 2.47 -7.71
C ASN A 46 28.76 1.88 -7.82
N ILE A 47 28.88 0.57 -8.04
CA ILE A 47 30.12 -0.18 -8.08
C ILE A 47 30.19 -1.08 -9.32
N SER A 48 31.40 -1.45 -9.71
CA SER A 48 31.65 -2.53 -10.66
C SER A 48 31.87 -3.83 -9.92
N GLY A 49 31.20 -4.91 -10.34
CA GLY A 49 31.37 -6.18 -9.68
C GLY A 49 30.54 -7.29 -10.27
N LYS A 50 30.46 -8.37 -9.51
CA LYS A 50 29.64 -9.54 -9.86
C LYS A 50 28.59 -9.77 -8.78
N VAL A 51 27.35 -9.96 -9.18
CA VAL A 51 26.25 -10.33 -8.28
C VAL A 51 26.51 -11.71 -7.72
N GLU A 52 26.60 -11.80 -6.39
CA GLU A 52 26.88 -13.05 -5.67
C GLU A 52 25.62 -13.67 -5.11
N GLU A 53 24.69 -12.84 -4.62
CA GLU A 53 23.44 -13.27 -4.01
C GLU A 53 22.29 -12.33 -4.38
N VAL A 54 21.10 -12.90 -4.61
CA VAL A 54 19.87 -12.16 -4.89
C VAL A 54 18.75 -12.78 -4.10
N SER A 55 18.13 -12.02 -3.25
CA SER A 55 16.91 -12.37 -2.52
C SER A 55 15.77 -11.40 -2.86
N GLY A 56 14.61 -11.55 -2.20
CA GLY A 56 13.48 -10.62 -2.36
C GLY A 56 13.77 -9.22 -1.82
N ASP A 57 14.62 -9.11 -0.82
CA ASP A 57 14.88 -7.95 0.03
C ASP A 57 16.33 -7.46 -0.01
N GLU A 58 17.25 -8.23 -0.62
CA GLU A 58 18.66 -7.89 -0.66
C GLU A 58 19.35 -8.39 -1.95
N ILE A 59 20.23 -7.58 -2.48
CA ILE A 59 21.16 -7.95 -3.56
C ILE A 59 22.58 -7.72 -3.07
N THR A 60 23.41 -8.77 -3.05
CA THR A 60 24.81 -8.68 -2.70
C THR A 60 25.69 -8.69 -3.95
N VAL A 61 26.51 -7.65 -4.11
CA VAL A 61 27.46 -7.50 -5.20
C VAL A 61 28.88 -7.55 -4.66
N LYS A 62 29.71 -8.42 -5.23
CA LYS A 62 31.13 -8.51 -4.95
C LYS A 62 31.89 -7.58 -5.89
N GLU A 63 32.57 -6.59 -5.31
CA GLU A 63 33.30 -5.57 -6.03
C GLU A 63 34.55 -6.17 -6.74
N ASP A 64 34.81 -5.76 -7.97
CA ASP A 64 35.98 -6.16 -8.72
C ASP A 64 37.23 -5.55 -8.10
N GLY A 65 38.27 -6.37 -7.95
CA GLY A 65 39.57 -5.95 -7.43
C GLY A 65 39.75 -5.99 -5.92
N THR A 66 38.73 -5.61 -5.15
CA THR A 66 38.82 -5.57 -3.68
C THR A 66 38.22 -6.80 -3.00
N ASN A 67 37.41 -7.57 -3.69
CA ASN A 67 36.62 -8.68 -3.19
C ASN A 67 35.64 -8.26 -2.03
N LYS A 68 35.42 -6.97 -1.83
CA LYS A 68 34.49 -6.47 -0.83
C LYS A 68 33.08 -6.75 -1.28
N LYS A 69 32.24 -7.18 -0.34
CA LYS A 69 30.80 -7.39 -0.56
C LYS A 69 30.03 -6.13 -0.21
N HIS A 70 29.21 -5.69 -1.12
CA HIS A 70 28.28 -4.57 -0.93
C HIS A 70 26.86 -5.09 -0.96
N ARG A 71 26.06 -4.68 0.01
CA ARG A 71 24.66 -5.03 0.13
C ARG A 71 23.81 -3.87 -0.33
N PHE A 72 22.80 -4.19 -1.11
CA PHE A 72 21.80 -3.28 -1.63
C PHE A 72 20.43 -3.77 -1.14
N ASP A 73 19.78 -3.00 -0.28
CA ASP A 73 18.46 -3.31 0.23
C ASP A 73 17.42 -3.08 -0.86
N VAL A 74 16.51 -4.04 -1.03
CA VAL A 74 15.39 -3.99 -1.97
C VAL A 74 14.12 -3.67 -1.20
N LEU A 75 13.51 -2.53 -1.49
CA LEU A 75 12.29 -2.10 -0.81
C LEU A 75 11.09 -2.97 -1.21
N LYS A 76 10.40 -3.50 -0.21
CA LYS A 76 9.22 -4.36 -0.40
C LYS A 76 8.00 -3.75 0.27
N PHE A 77 6.94 -3.52 -0.52
CA PHE A 77 5.61 -3.12 -0.06
C PHE A 77 5.61 -1.96 0.95
N LYS A 78 6.51 -1.01 0.78
CA LYS A 78 6.56 0.19 1.61
C LYS A 78 5.47 1.16 1.19
N ARG A 79 4.76 1.74 2.15
CA ARG A 79 3.77 2.78 1.89
C ARG A 79 4.45 4.06 1.40
N SER A 80 3.99 4.60 0.28
CA SER A 80 4.39 5.94 -0.18
C SER A 80 3.55 7.03 0.50
N ASN A 81 3.95 8.30 0.35
CA ASN A 81 3.19 9.43 0.88
C ASN A 81 1.78 9.55 0.30
N GLN A 82 1.54 9.00 -0.89
CA GLN A 82 0.25 8.95 -1.57
C GLN A 82 -0.54 7.65 -1.27
N ALA A 83 -0.15 6.90 -0.25
CA ALA A 83 -0.76 5.62 0.12
C ALA A 83 -0.67 4.53 -0.96
N THR A 84 0.23 4.67 -1.91
CA THR A 84 0.54 3.63 -2.91
C THR A 84 1.64 2.70 -2.41
N SER A 85 1.82 1.57 -3.08
CA SER A 85 2.84 0.59 -2.71
C SER A 85 4.16 0.85 -3.42
N TRP A 86 5.21 1.05 -2.66
CA TRP A 86 6.58 1.07 -3.16
C TRP A 86 7.16 -0.33 -3.06
N ASN A 87 7.31 -1.00 -4.18
CA ASN A 87 7.80 -2.36 -4.27
C ASN A 87 8.84 -2.49 -5.37
N GLN A 88 10.09 -2.79 -4.99
CA GLN A 88 11.16 -3.01 -5.94
C GLN A 88 11.26 -4.49 -6.33
N LYS A 89 11.61 -4.76 -7.60
CA LYS A 89 11.73 -6.10 -8.18
C LYS A 89 13.13 -6.29 -8.73
N PRO A 90 13.95 -7.24 -8.20
CA PRO A 90 15.26 -7.54 -8.74
C PRO A 90 15.23 -7.91 -10.23
N LEU A 91 16.08 -7.30 -11.03
CA LEU A 91 16.28 -7.62 -12.45
C LEU A 91 17.48 -8.52 -12.66
N VAL A 92 18.51 -8.37 -11.82
CA VAL A 92 19.76 -9.10 -11.93
C VAL A 92 19.63 -10.53 -11.40
N LYS A 93 20.47 -11.41 -11.94
CA LYS A 93 20.60 -12.79 -11.48
C LYS A 93 21.97 -13.01 -10.87
N VAL A 94 22.10 -14.03 -10.04
CA VAL A 94 23.40 -14.46 -9.51
C VAL A 94 24.36 -14.73 -10.65
N GLY A 95 25.55 -14.16 -10.56
CA GLY A 95 26.58 -14.27 -11.57
C GLY A 95 26.61 -13.13 -12.60
N THR A 96 25.59 -12.26 -12.64
CA THR A 96 25.55 -11.08 -13.52
C THR A 96 26.69 -10.12 -13.16
N LYS A 97 27.40 -9.62 -14.17
CA LYS A 97 28.36 -8.52 -14.01
C LYS A 97 27.63 -7.20 -14.10
N VAL A 98 27.92 -6.31 -13.18
CA VAL A 98 27.32 -4.98 -13.09
C VAL A 98 28.39 -3.90 -13.08
N LYS A 99 28.03 -2.73 -13.59
CA LYS A 99 28.84 -1.51 -13.62
C LYS A 99 28.11 -0.39 -12.88
N PRO A 100 28.82 0.68 -12.49
CA PRO A 100 28.14 1.89 -11.98
C PRO A 100 27.14 2.41 -13.00
N GLY A 101 25.90 2.65 -12.55
CA GLY A 101 24.77 3.09 -13.37
C GLY A 101 23.86 1.96 -13.86
N ASP A 102 24.25 0.70 -13.73
CA ASP A 102 23.38 -0.43 -14.09
C ASP A 102 22.23 -0.58 -13.07
N VAL A 103 21.04 -0.89 -13.58
CA VAL A 103 19.86 -1.11 -12.75
C VAL A 103 19.89 -2.51 -12.15
N LEU A 104 19.84 -2.60 -10.84
CA LEU A 104 19.79 -3.85 -10.07
C LEU A 104 18.35 -4.33 -9.84
N ALA A 105 17.45 -3.39 -9.55
CA ALA A 105 16.04 -3.68 -9.36
C ALA A 105 15.17 -2.55 -9.91
N ASP A 106 14.05 -2.92 -10.54
CA ASP A 106 13.01 -1.97 -10.94
C ASP A 106 12.24 -1.46 -9.72
N GLY A 107 11.89 -0.18 -9.74
CA GLY A 107 11.01 0.44 -8.77
C GLY A 107 9.53 0.40 -9.19
N PRO A 108 8.68 1.10 -8.45
CA PRO A 108 7.31 1.33 -8.90
C PRO A 108 7.32 2.11 -10.23
N SER A 109 6.36 1.82 -11.10
CA SER A 109 6.22 2.46 -12.41
C SER A 109 7.49 2.42 -13.29
N THR A 110 8.30 1.38 -13.14
CA THR A 110 9.47 1.11 -14.00
C THR A 110 9.48 -0.32 -14.51
N GLN A 111 10.01 -0.51 -15.71
CA GLN A 111 10.22 -1.83 -16.30
C GLN A 111 11.56 -1.85 -17.06
N GLY A 112 12.46 -2.75 -16.67
CA GLY A 112 13.77 -2.88 -17.28
C GLY A 112 14.66 -1.65 -17.15
N GLY A 113 14.45 -0.81 -16.11
CA GLY A 113 15.15 0.45 -15.91
C GLY A 113 14.58 1.62 -16.71
N GLU A 114 13.43 1.45 -17.35
CA GLU A 114 12.72 2.46 -18.12
C GLU A 114 11.39 2.84 -17.44
N LEU A 115 10.98 4.10 -17.58
CA LEU A 115 9.73 4.59 -17.01
C LEU A 115 8.53 3.88 -17.65
N ALA A 116 7.67 3.27 -16.84
CA ALA A 116 6.51 2.49 -17.22
C ALA A 116 5.31 2.89 -16.37
N LEU A 117 4.59 3.94 -16.76
CA LEU A 117 3.49 4.52 -15.97
C LEU A 117 2.18 3.74 -16.07
N GLY A 118 2.06 2.78 -16.96
CA GLY A 118 0.81 2.07 -17.18
C GLY A 118 0.96 0.81 -18.02
N LYS A 119 -0.02 0.58 -18.88
CA LYS A 119 -0.13 -0.58 -19.78
C LYS A 119 -0.35 -0.15 -21.22
N ASN A 120 0.17 -0.93 -22.15
CA ASN A 120 -0.15 -0.79 -23.57
C ASN A 120 -1.46 -1.54 -23.86
N LEU A 121 -2.51 -0.79 -24.16
CA LEU A 121 -3.85 -1.34 -24.38
C LEU A 121 -4.25 -1.14 -25.85
N LEU A 122 -4.98 -2.13 -26.39
CA LEU A 122 -5.63 -1.97 -27.68
C LEU A 122 -6.89 -1.10 -27.51
N VAL A 123 -6.94 0.02 -28.22
CA VAL A 123 -8.03 1.00 -28.13
C VAL A 123 -8.78 1.10 -29.47
N GLY A 124 -10.10 1.04 -29.42
CA GLY A 124 -10.98 1.35 -30.55
C GLY A 124 -11.63 2.72 -30.38
N TYR A 125 -11.55 3.57 -31.39
CA TYR A 125 -12.20 4.87 -31.40
C TYR A 125 -13.51 4.77 -32.17
N MET A 126 -14.63 4.66 -31.45
CA MET A 126 -15.97 4.57 -32.04
C MET A 126 -17.04 4.98 -31.04
N PRO A 127 -18.21 5.45 -31.45
CA PRO A 127 -19.37 5.57 -30.57
C PRO A 127 -19.81 4.17 -30.09
N TRP A 128 -20.14 4.05 -28.80
CA TRP A 128 -20.60 2.79 -28.20
C TRP A 128 -21.87 3.01 -27.38
N ASP A 129 -23.02 3.03 -28.06
CA ASP A 129 -24.35 3.19 -27.45
C ASP A 129 -24.49 4.35 -26.44
N GLY A 130 -23.69 5.39 -26.59
CA GLY A 130 -23.63 6.55 -25.69
C GLY A 130 -22.83 6.31 -24.37
N TYR A 131 -22.36 5.11 -24.10
CA TYR A 131 -21.62 4.82 -22.87
C TYR A 131 -20.22 5.44 -22.82
N ASN A 132 -19.71 5.91 -23.95
CA ASN A 132 -18.44 6.65 -24.05
C ASN A 132 -18.65 8.14 -24.37
N PHE A 133 -19.79 8.71 -23.95
CA PHE A 133 -20.09 10.14 -24.11
C PHE A 133 -19.10 11.00 -23.31
N GLU A 134 -18.64 12.10 -23.91
CA GLU A 134 -17.61 12.98 -23.39
C GLU A 134 -16.29 12.23 -23.11
N ASP A 135 -15.80 12.25 -21.87
CA ASP A 135 -14.54 11.63 -21.46
C ASP A 135 -14.73 10.20 -20.91
N SER A 136 -15.92 9.63 -21.05
CA SER A 136 -16.22 8.27 -20.62
C SER A 136 -15.51 7.24 -21.50
N ILE A 137 -15.01 6.17 -20.88
CA ILE A 137 -14.31 5.06 -21.52
C ILE A 137 -15.00 3.76 -21.17
N VAL A 138 -15.32 2.96 -22.19
CA VAL A 138 -15.79 1.58 -22.01
C VAL A 138 -14.57 0.67 -21.96
N ILE A 139 -14.42 -0.11 -20.90
CA ILE A 139 -13.31 -1.05 -20.74
C ILE A 139 -13.77 -2.49 -20.88
N SER A 140 -12.87 -3.36 -21.34
CA SER A 140 -13.11 -4.81 -21.39
C SER A 140 -13.04 -5.41 -19.99
N GLU A 141 -13.93 -6.35 -19.67
CA GLU A 141 -13.90 -7.14 -18.44
C GLU A 141 -12.56 -7.88 -18.22
N ARG A 142 -11.85 -8.18 -19.31
CA ARG A 142 -10.51 -8.78 -19.27
C ARG A 142 -9.53 -7.95 -18.44
N LEU A 143 -9.61 -6.61 -18.47
CA LEU A 143 -8.73 -5.72 -17.71
C LEU A 143 -8.88 -5.95 -16.20
N VAL A 144 -10.09 -6.27 -15.75
CA VAL A 144 -10.39 -6.59 -14.35
C VAL A 144 -9.98 -8.02 -14.02
N LYS A 145 -10.36 -9.01 -14.84
CA LYS A 145 -10.08 -10.43 -14.61
C LYS A 145 -8.60 -10.78 -14.58
N GLU A 146 -7.80 -10.11 -15.41
CA GLU A 146 -6.36 -10.37 -15.53
C GLU A 146 -5.51 -9.41 -14.69
N ASP A 147 -6.12 -8.58 -13.82
CA ASP A 147 -5.42 -7.59 -12.98
C ASP A 147 -4.49 -6.66 -13.76
N ILE A 148 -4.91 -6.24 -14.98
CA ILE A 148 -4.04 -5.48 -15.89
C ILE A 148 -3.77 -4.07 -15.35
N LEU A 149 -4.80 -3.40 -14.80
CA LEU A 149 -4.72 -2.05 -14.24
C LEU A 149 -4.80 -2.05 -12.70
N THR A 150 -4.54 -3.17 -12.08
CA THR A 150 -4.61 -3.32 -10.63
C THR A 150 -3.46 -2.61 -9.92
N SER A 151 -3.80 -1.89 -8.87
CA SER A 151 -2.85 -1.18 -8.01
C SER A 151 -3.05 -1.60 -6.55
N VAL A 152 -1.98 -1.47 -5.74
CA VAL A 152 -2.01 -1.74 -4.31
C VAL A 152 -1.96 -0.42 -3.55
N HIS A 153 -2.91 -0.23 -2.64
CA HIS A 153 -2.96 0.93 -1.75
C HIS A 153 -2.79 0.48 -0.32
N ILE A 154 -1.90 1.17 0.41
CA ILE A 154 -1.58 0.85 1.80
C ILE A 154 -2.13 2.00 2.65
N ALA A 155 -3.23 1.75 3.35
CA ALA A 155 -3.77 2.67 4.33
C ALA A 155 -3.12 2.41 5.69
N GLU A 156 -2.86 3.47 6.44
CA GLU A 156 -2.36 3.42 7.80
C GLU A 156 -3.42 4.00 8.72
N HIS A 157 -3.79 3.24 9.74
CA HIS A 157 -4.76 3.64 10.73
C HIS A 157 -4.09 3.60 12.09
N GLU A 158 -4.20 4.70 12.83
CA GLU A 158 -3.59 4.86 14.15
C GLU A 158 -4.69 5.05 15.20
N ILE A 159 -4.52 4.41 16.33
CA ILE A 159 -5.37 4.55 17.50
C ILE A 159 -4.50 4.56 18.75
N GLU A 160 -4.84 5.40 19.70
CA GLU A 160 -4.16 5.45 21.00
C GLU A 160 -5.16 5.27 22.14
N ALA A 161 -4.71 4.62 23.20
CA ALA A 161 -5.44 4.58 24.47
C ALA A 161 -4.89 5.68 25.38
N ARG A 162 -5.77 6.53 25.90
CA ARG A 162 -5.43 7.68 26.74
C ARG A 162 -5.97 7.52 28.14
N ASP A 163 -5.31 8.14 29.09
CA ASP A 163 -5.84 8.32 30.45
C ASP A 163 -6.91 9.43 30.42
N THR A 164 -8.12 9.07 30.84
CA THR A 164 -9.21 10.02 30.98
C THR A 164 -9.52 10.30 32.46
N LYS A 165 -10.24 11.39 32.74
CA LYS A 165 -10.71 11.70 34.10
C LYS A 165 -11.63 10.61 34.68
N LEU A 166 -12.21 9.77 33.85
CA LEU A 166 -13.14 8.69 34.23
C LEU A 166 -12.43 7.34 34.36
N GLY A 167 -11.15 7.26 33.99
CA GLY A 167 -10.33 6.07 33.99
C GLY A 167 -9.51 5.94 32.70
N GLU A 168 -8.70 4.92 32.65
CA GLU A 168 -7.86 4.59 31.48
C GLU A 168 -8.70 3.97 30.38
N GLU A 169 -8.45 4.39 29.12
CA GLU A 169 -8.93 3.66 27.95
C GLU A 169 -8.12 2.39 27.77
N GLU A 170 -8.75 1.35 27.27
CA GLU A 170 -8.12 0.06 27.11
C GLU A 170 -8.30 -0.47 25.68
N ILE A 171 -7.20 -0.95 25.07
CA ILE A 171 -7.24 -1.70 23.83
C ILE A 171 -7.48 -3.16 24.21
N THR A 172 -8.61 -3.71 23.77
CA THR A 172 -9.05 -5.05 24.16
C THR A 172 -9.97 -5.67 23.11
N ARG A 173 -10.02 -6.97 23.06
CA ARG A 173 -11.01 -7.74 22.31
C ARG A 173 -12.36 -7.79 23.02
N ASP A 174 -12.41 -7.61 24.34
CA ASP A 174 -13.63 -7.66 25.14
C ASP A 174 -14.45 -6.36 24.99
N ILE A 175 -15.28 -6.33 23.97
CA ILE A 175 -16.12 -5.18 23.62
C ILE A 175 -17.57 -5.50 23.98
N PRO A 176 -18.24 -4.66 24.80
CA PRO A 176 -19.60 -4.92 25.22
C PRO A 176 -20.58 -4.82 24.04
N ASN A 177 -21.61 -5.69 24.07
CA ASN A 177 -22.71 -5.72 23.11
C ASN A 177 -22.30 -5.98 21.64
N VAL A 178 -21.20 -6.67 21.43
CA VAL A 178 -20.73 -7.09 20.12
C VAL A 178 -20.68 -8.61 20.08
N ALA A 179 -21.16 -9.20 18.98
CA ALA A 179 -21.13 -10.66 18.79
C ALA A 179 -19.69 -11.12 18.54
N GLU A 180 -19.32 -12.29 19.06
CA GLU A 180 -17.99 -12.91 18.90
C GLU A 180 -17.60 -13.09 17.43
N GLU A 181 -18.57 -13.36 16.56
CA GLU A 181 -18.36 -13.51 15.12
C GLU A 181 -17.78 -12.26 14.46
N VAL A 182 -18.16 -11.07 14.95
CA VAL A 182 -17.66 -9.79 14.44
C VAL A 182 -16.23 -9.51 14.90
N LEU A 183 -15.83 -10.14 16.01
CA LEU A 183 -14.51 -9.96 16.62
C LEU A 183 -13.53 -11.11 16.29
N MET A 184 -13.93 -12.04 15.41
CA MET A 184 -13.15 -13.25 15.14
C MET A 184 -11.75 -12.98 14.57
N ASP A 185 -11.60 -11.88 13.84
CA ASP A 185 -10.32 -11.48 13.22
C ASP A 185 -9.43 -10.64 14.15
N LEU A 186 -9.90 -10.30 15.36
CA LEU A 186 -9.06 -9.68 16.39
C LEU A 186 -8.26 -10.75 17.15
N ASP A 187 -7.00 -10.44 17.42
CA ASP A 187 -6.15 -11.24 18.28
C ASP A 187 -6.49 -11.05 19.78
N GLU A 188 -5.75 -11.70 20.68
CA GLU A 188 -5.93 -11.60 22.12
C GLU A 188 -5.69 -10.17 22.67
N MET A 189 -4.92 -9.36 21.95
CA MET A 189 -4.64 -7.96 22.27
C MET A 189 -5.72 -7.01 21.76
N GLY A 190 -6.71 -7.50 20.99
CA GLY A 190 -7.75 -6.69 20.37
C GLY A 190 -7.32 -6.00 19.07
N ILE A 191 -6.25 -6.48 18.43
CA ILE A 191 -5.74 -5.96 17.16
C ILE A 191 -6.04 -6.98 16.05
N VAL A 192 -6.41 -6.49 14.86
CA VAL A 192 -6.68 -7.36 13.72
C VAL A 192 -5.44 -8.20 13.38
N ARG A 193 -5.63 -9.51 13.19
CA ARG A 193 -4.54 -10.44 12.85
C ARG A 193 -3.98 -10.19 11.46
N ILE A 194 -2.70 -10.45 11.27
CA ILE A 194 -2.05 -10.38 9.97
C ILE A 194 -2.67 -11.43 9.03
N GLY A 195 -3.05 -11.00 7.82
CA GLY A 195 -3.69 -11.84 6.81
C GLY A 195 -5.22 -11.90 6.90
N ALA A 196 -5.84 -11.16 7.83
CA ALA A 196 -7.29 -11.02 7.86
C ALA A 196 -7.78 -10.24 6.64
N GLU A 197 -8.88 -10.69 6.07
CA GLU A 197 -9.62 -9.94 5.06
C GLU A 197 -10.61 -9.02 5.77
N VAL A 198 -10.55 -7.72 5.50
CA VAL A 198 -11.38 -6.72 6.18
C VAL A 198 -12.26 -5.98 5.19
N SER A 199 -13.47 -5.69 5.61
CA SER A 199 -14.47 -4.94 4.86
C SER A 199 -14.82 -3.63 5.57
N PRO A 200 -15.42 -2.64 4.89
CA PRO A 200 -15.86 -1.42 5.54
C PRO A 200 -16.82 -1.72 6.71
N GLY A 201 -16.47 -1.25 7.90
CA GLY A 201 -17.23 -1.48 9.14
C GLY A 201 -16.67 -2.56 10.05
N ASP A 202 -15.70 -3.36 9.59
CA ASP A 202 -15.06 -4.37 10.41
C ASP A 202 -14.13 -3.74 11.47
N TYR A 203 -13.94 -4.44 12.57
CA TYR A 203 -13.06 -4.00 13.65
C TYR A 203 -11.61 -4.20 13.29
N LEU A 204 -10.85 -3.11 13.29
CA LEU A 204 -9.39 -3.13 13.12
C LEU A 204 -8.67 -3.21 14.47
N VAL A 205 -9.13 -2.43 15.43
CA VAL A 205 -8.63 -2.43 16.80
C VAL A 205 -9.78 -2.22 17.76
N GLY A 206 -9.97 -3.13 18.69
CA GLY A 206 -10.95 -3.01 19.76
C GLY A 206 -10.47 -2.04 20.84
N LYS A 207 -11.23 -1.01 21.14
CA LYS A 207 -10.96 -0.08 22.23
C LYS A 207 -12.24 0.24 23.00
N VAL A 208 -12.12 0.30 24.31
CA VAL A 208 -13.18 0.68 25.21
C VAL A 208 -12.79 1.89 26.05
N THR A 209 -13.73 2.76 26.28
CA THR A 209 -13.57 3.99 27.07
C THR A 209 -14.53 3.95 28.25
N PRO A 210 -14.12 4.25 29.49
CA PRO A 210 -15.01 4.32 30.65
C PRO A 210 -16.13 5.33 30.45
N LYS A 211 -17.37 4.96 30.81
CA LYS A 211 -18.52 5.86 30.80
C LYS A 211 -18.59 6.74 32.06
N GLY A 212 -19.02 7.98 31.88
CA GLY A 212 -19.37 8.87 33.01
C GLY A 212 -20.71 8.51 33.65
N GLU A 213 -20.89 8.86 34.91
CA GLU A 213 -22.14 8.59 35.66
C GLU A 213 -23.41 9.20 35.00
N THR A 214 -23.23 10.27 34.23
CA THR A 214 -24.35 10.93 33.52
C THR A 214 -24.74 10.20 32.22
N GLU A 215 -23.88 9.32 31.70
CA GLU A 215 -24.12 8.55 30.47
C GLU A 215 -24.76 7.17 30.75
N LEU A 216 -24.96 6.82 32.03
CA LEU A 216 -25.54 5.54 32.42
C LEU A 216 -27.05 5.54 32.22
N THR A 217 -27.59 4.48 31.63
CA THR A 217 -29.02 4.22 31.59
C THR A 217 -29.55 3.92 33.02
N PRO A 218 -30.86 4.07 33.30
CA PRO A 218 -31.44 3.72 34.60
C PRO A 218 -31.15 2.28 35.01
N GLU A 219 -31.14 1.34 34.06
CA GLU A 219 -30.87 -0.08 34.28
C GLU A 219 -29.40 -0.31 34.65
N GLU A 220 -28.48 0.35 33.95
CA GLU A 220 -27.03 0.31 34.23
C GLU A 220 -26.70 0.89 35.60
N ARG A 221 -27.37 1.98 36.03
CA ARG A 221 -27.24 2.54 37.38
C ARG A 221 -27.70 1.56 38.45
N LEU A 222 -28.78 0.82 38.20
CA LEU A 222 -29.28 -0.20 39.10
C LEU A 222 -28.30 -1.37 39.24
N LEU A 223 -27.77 -1.86 38.12
CA LEU A 223 -26.76 -2.92 38.12
C LEU A 223 -25.50 -2.51 38.86
N ARG A 224 -25.03 -1.27 38.71
CA ARG A 224 -23.90 -0.73 39.46
C ARG A 224 -24.18 -0.67 40.95
N ALA A 225 -25.38 -0.30 41.35
CA ALA A 225 -25.75 -0.28 42.74
C ALA A 225 -25.83 -1.67 43.40
N ILE A 226 -26.15 -2.70 42.60
CA ILE A 226 -26.30 -4.09 43.09
C ILE A 226 -24.93 -4.82 43.09
N PHE A 227 -24.13 -4.66 42.04
CA PHE A 227 -22.90 -5.41 41.83
C PHE A 227 -21.60 -4.64 42.17
N GLY A 228 -21.73 -3.38 42.58
CA GLY A 228 -20.61 -2.53 42.99
C GLY A 228 -19.73 -2.09 41.80
N GLU A 229 -18.55 -1.52 42.12
CA GLU A 229 -17.60 -0.96 41.10
C GLU A 229 -17.03 -1.98 40.10
N LYS A 230 -17.32 -3.27 40.25
CA LYS A 230 -16.82 -4.33 39.38
C LYS A 230 -17.52 -4.38 38.02
N ALA A 231 -18.68 -3.78 37.86
CA ALA A 231 -19.33 -3.61 36.58
C ALA A 231 -18.74 -2.36 35.89
N ARG A 232 -17.58 -2.46 35.30
CA ARG A 232 -17.00 -1.41 34.46
C ARG A 232 -17.94 -1.20 33.27
N GLU A 233 -18.70 -0.14 33.31
CA GLU A 233 -19.45 0.30 32.15
C GLU A 233 -18.51 1.07 31.22
N VAL A 234 -18.30 0.49 30.08
CA VAL A 234 -17.42 1.04 29.05
C VAL A 234 -18.23 1.27 27.77
N ARG A 235 -17.77 2.24 27.01
CA ARG A 235 -18.29 2.55 25.67
C ARG A 235 -17.32 2.01 24.64
N ASP A 236 -17.84 1.41 23.57
CA ASP A 236 -17.07 1.04 22.40
C ASP A 236 -16.57 2.28 21.65
N THR A 237 -15.27 2.42 21.59
CA THR A 237 -14.54 3.48 20.83
C THR A 237 -13.53 2.86 19.90
N SER A 238 -13.79 1.66 19.44
CA SER A 238 -12.94 0.89 18.55
C SER A 238 -12.73 1.57 17.20
N LEU A 239 -11.61 1.26 16.57
CA LEU A 239 -11.32 1.64 15.21
C LEU A 239 -11.96 0.63 14.26
N ARG A 240 -12.73 1.15 13.31
CA ARG A 240 -13.44 0.36 12.26
C ARG A 240 -13.13 0.88 10.88
#